data_9181d37c3ebee5ff51377559f9c46d57
#
_entry.id   9181d37c3ebee5ff51377559f9c46d57
#
_cell.length_a   1.000
_cell.length_b   1.000
_cell.length_c   1.000
_cell.angle_alpha   90.00
_cell.angle_beta   90.00
_cell.angle_gamma   90.00
#
_symmetry.space_group_name_H-M   'P 1'
#
loop_
_entity.id
_entity.type
_entity.pdbx_description
1 polymer ?
#
loop_
_entity_poly.entity_id
_entity_poly.type
_entity_poly.pdbx_seq_one_letter_code
_entity_poly.pdbx_strand_id
1 'polypeptide(L)'
;MSGGAFDYAQYRIDDIINRIEEEIDRATCERPSLVTKQGVAVYELFENEGKRYCYNYRFTCFDSAVDYFTKCENYQLLKGASREGETFVHFKDVYTGEVYEVKSYTYEEYEPDEDGDIPYFPDYSEETIKELRKGLDMIKRASVYTRRIDQLIIGEDSEETFHKRLKEKLKELEEE
;
A
#
# COMPACT_ATOMS: atom_id res chain seq x y z
N MET A 1 -21.25 17.31 30.69
CA MET A 1 -20.58 17.43 29.38
C MET A 1 -21.61 17.02 28.35
N SER A 2 -22.21 17.97 27.64
CA SER A 2 -23.15 17.65 26.55
C SER A 2 -22.28 17.25 25.36
N GLY A 3 -22.31 15.97 24.99
CA GLY A 3 -21.86 15.58 23.65
C GLY A 3 -22.67 16.37 22.63
N GLY A 4 -22.09 16.76 21.51
CA GLY A 4 -22.81 17.41 20.43
C GLY A 4 -23.99 16.55 19.96
N ALA A 5 -24.95 17.12 19.25
CA ALA A 5 -26.13 16.39 18.75
C ALA A 5 -25.78 15.17 17.88
N PHE A 6 -24.56 15.17 17.31
CA PHE A 6 -24.06 14.09 16.46
C PHE A 6 -23.03 13.17 17.14
N ASP A 7 -22.91 13.17 18.48
CA ASP A 7 -22.03 12.29 19.25
C ASP A 7 -20.59 12.18 18.68
N TYR A 8 -20.02 13.34 18.31
CA TYR A 8 -18.68 13.44 17.67
C TYR A 8 -18.56 12.75 16.31
N ALA A 9 -19.66 12.39 15.63
CA ALA A 9 -19.60 11.77 14.29
C ALA A 9 -18.93 12.67 13.25
N GLN A 10 -18.92 14.00 13.46
CA GLN A 10 -18.21 14.95 12.60
C GLN A 10 -16.70 14.70 12.51
N TYR A 11 -16.05 14.16 13.55
CA TYR A 11 -14.61 13.82 13.49
C TYR A 11 -14.31 12.70 12.49
N ARG A 12 -15.27 11.79 12.25
CA ARG A 12 -15.13 10.75 11.21
C ARG A 12 -15.11 11.32 9.80
N ILE A 13 -15.78 12.47 9.59
CA ILE A 13 -15.76 13.16 8.31
C ILE A 13 -14.37 13.76 8.08
N ASP A 14 -13.75 14.33 9.10
CA ASP A 14 -12.40 14.89 9.01
C ASP A 14 -11.36 13.78 8.72
N ASP A 15 -11.48 12.61 9.35
CA ASP A 15 -10.62 11.45 9.04
C ASP A 15 -10.77 11.00 7.58
N ILE A 16 -11.98 11.06 7.02
CA ILE A 16 -12.21 10.72 5.61
C ILE A 16 -11.58 11.78 4.71
N ILE A 17 -11.72 13.07 5.03
CA ILE A 17 -11.10 14.18 4.31
C ILE A 17 -9.59 13.97 4.25
N ASN A 18 -8.93 13.79 5.39
CA ASN A 18 -7.49 13.60 5.50
C ASN A 18 -7.01 12.41 4.65
N ARG A 19 -7.72 11.28 4.72
CA ARG A 19 -7.36 10.09 3.92
C ARG A 19 -7.47 10.32 2.42
N ILE A 20 -8.48 11.06 1.96
CA ILE A 20 -8.62 11.37 0.54
C ILE A 20 -7.53 12.35 0.09
N GLU A 21 -7.19 13.35 0.91
CA GLU A 21 -6.09 14.28 0.64
C GLU A 21 -4.76 13.53 0.53
N GLU A 22 -4.43 12.71 1.51
CA GLU A 22 -3.21 11.88 1.48
C GLU A 22 -3.16 10.96 0.25
N GLU A 23 -4.29 10.42 -0.19
CA GLU A 23 -4.34 9.53 -1.36
C GLU A 23 -4.15 10.31 -2.66
N ILE A 24 -4.72 11.52 -2.77
CA ILE A 24 -4.49 12.42 -3.90
C ILE A 24 -3.03 12.85 -3.95
N ASP A 25 -2.46 13.24 -2.81
CA ASP A 25 -1.07 13.67 -2.72
C ASP A 25 -0.12 12.55 -3.13
N ARG A 26 -0.33 11.32 -2.65
CA ARG A 26 0.45 10.14 -3.06
C ARG A 26 0.34 9.84 -4.55
N ALA A 27 -0.84 10.06 -5.14
CA ALA A 27 -1.07 9.84 -6.57
C ALA A 27 -0.47 10.93 -7.47
N THR A 28 -0.24 12.14 -6.93
CA THR A 28 0.19 13.31 -7.70
C THR A 28 1.59 13.81 -7.36
N CYS A 29 2.22 13.32 -6.28
CA CYS A 29 3.58 13.71 -5.93
C CYS A 29 4.60 13.17 -6.94
N GLU A 30 5.77 13.79 -7.00
CA GLU A 30 6.90 13.28 -7.76
C GLU A 30 7.38 11.97 -7.16
N ARG A 31 7.40 10.91 -7.98
CA ARG A 31 7.83 9.59 -7.53
C ARG A 31 9.35 9.56 -7.41
N PRO A 32 9.90 9.03 -6.31
CA PRO A 32 11.33 8.80 -6.19
C PRO A 32 11.80 7.78 -7.23
N SER A 33 13.11 7.72 -7.44
CA SER A 33 13.69 6.73 -8.33
C SER A 33 13.55 5.32 -7.77
N LEU A 34 13.25 4.37 -8.65
CA LEU A 34 13.27 2.96 -8.29
C LEU A 34 14.71 2.47 -8.14
N VAL A 35 14.93 1.61 -7.16
CA VAL A 35 16.20 0.92 -6.97
C VAL A 35 16.06 -0.55 -7.39
N THR A 36 17.06 -1.04 -8.10
CA THR A 36 17.12 -2.44 -8.51
C THR A 36 17.60 -3.30 -7.34
N LYS A 37 16.81 -4.27 -6.94
CA LYS A 37 17.15 -5.24 -5.90
C LYS A 37 17.20 -6.66 -6.45
N GLN A 38 17.86 -7.54 -5.69
CA GLN A 38 17.89 -8.96 -5.98
C GLN A 38 17.01 -9.71 -4.99
N GLY A 39 16.12 -10.53 -5.53
CA GLY A 39 15.29 -11.44 -4.77
C GLY A 39 15.67 -12.90 -5.02
N VAL A 40 15.21 -13.75 -4.12
CA VAL A 40 15.37 -15.21 -4.21
C VAL A 40 14.02 -15.87 -4.03
N ALA A 41 13.70 -16.79 -4.92
CA ALA A 41 12.50 -17.60 -4.82
C ALA A 41 12.86 -19.08 -4.86
N VAL A 42 12.11 -19.89 -4.11
CA VAL A 42 12.18 -21.34 -4.16
C VAL A 42 10.87 -21.86 -4.69
N TYR A 43 10.94 -22.71 -5.71
CA TYR A 43 9.79 -23.36 -6.33
C TYR A 43 9.92 -24.86 -6.21
N GLU A 44 8.84 -25.55 -5.94
CA GLU A 44 8.70 -26.99 -6.14
C GLU A 44 8.26 -27.24 -7.57
N LEU A 45 8.95 -28.12 -8.27
CA LEU A 45 8.69 -28.46 -9.67
C LEU A 45 7.89 -29.77 -9.76
N PHE A 46 6.87 -29.78 -10.63
CA PHE A 46 6.05 -30.95 -10.91
C PHE A 46 6.33 -31.51 -12.32
N GLU A 47 6.18 -32.81 -12.51
CA GLU A 47 6.43 -33.50 -13.77
C GLU A 47 5.61 -32.95 -14.97
N ASN A 48 4.46 -32.30 -14.71
CA ASN A 48 3.58 -31.77 -15.74
C ASN A 48 3.80 -30.25 -16.01
N GLU A 49 5.06 -29.81 -15.99
CA GLU A 49 5.48 -28.42 -16.23
C GLU A 49 4.91 -27.37 -15.23
N GLY A 50 4.35 -27.82 -14.12
CA GLY A 50 3.88 -26.96 -13.04
C GLY A 50 5.00 -26.61 -12.08
N LYS A 51 4.91 -25.41 -11.48
CA LYS A 51 5.73 -25.05 -10.34
C LYS A 51 4.90 -24.34 -9.28
N ARG A 52 5.23 -24.58 -8.00
CA ARG A 52 4.59 -23.96 -6.86
C ARG A 52 5.61 -23.21 -6.02
N TYR A 53 5.32 -21.97 -5.70
CA TYR A 53 6.16 -21.18 -4.82
C TYR A 53 6.13 -21.73 -3.40
N CYS A 54 7.33 -21.89 -2.81
CA CYS A 54 7.50 -22.44 -1.47
C CYS A 54 7.64 -21.32 -0.43
N TYR A 55 6.56 -20.90 0.19
CA TYR A 55 6.53 -19.85 1.22
C TYR A 55 7.35 -20.16 2.48
N ASN A 56 7.68 -21.44 2.70
CA ASN A 56 8.43 -21.86 3.89
C ASN A 56 9.93 -21.54 3.80
N TYR A 57 10.43 -21.26 2.59
CA TYR A 57 11.83 -20.93 2.36
C TYR A 57 11.95 -19.41 2.17
N ARG A 58 12.63 -18.74 3.11
CA ARG A 58 12.90 -17.30 3.07
C ARG A 58 14.39 -17.06 3.17
N PHE A 59 14.99 -16.61 2.10
CA PHE A 59 16.42 -16.32 2.02
C PHE A 59 16.65 -14.85 1.65
N THR A 60 17.69 -14.26 2.19
CA THR A 60 18.08 -12.88 1.94
C THR A 60 18.90 -12.71 0.65
N CYS A 61 19.58 -13.79 0.22
CA CYS A 61 20.34 -13.79 -1.03
C CYS A 61 20.40 -15.21 -1.62
N PHE A 62 20.75 -15.28 -2.92
CA PHE A 62 20.83 -16.53 -3.67
C PHE A 62 21.87 -17.50 -3.06
N ASP A 63 23.04 -17.00 -2.68
CA ASP A 63 24.10 -17.85 -2.11
C ASP A 63 23.67 -18.50 -0.79
N SER A 64 22.94 -17.76 0.05
CA SER A 64 22.41 -18.33 1.30
C SER A 64 21.38 -19.44 1.06
N ALA A 65 20.58 -19.32 0.00
CA ALA A 65 19.64 -20.35 -0.39
C ALA A 65 20.36 -21.60 -0.94
N VAL A 66 21.29 -21.41 -1.86
CA VAL A 66 22.11 -22.50 -2.41
C VAL A 66 22.90 -23.23 -1.31
N ASP A 67 23.50 -22.47 -0.39
CA ASP A 67 24.23 -23.02 0.76
C ASP A 67 23.33 -23.87 1.66
N TYR A 68 22.11 -23.42 1.93
CA TYR A 68 21.15 -24.19 2.71
C TYR A 68 20.88 -25.55 2.08
N PHE A 69 20.50 -25.60 0.80
CA PHE A 69 20.21 -26.85 0.11
C PHE A 69 21.44 -27.73 -0.09
N THR A 70 22.62 -27.13 -0.25
CA THR A 70 23.88 -27.89 -0.42
C THR A 70 24.37 -28.51 0.88
N LYS A 71 24.19 -27.85 2.03
CA LYS A 71 24.61 -28.32 3.34
C LYS A 71 23.63 -29.32 3.95
N CYS A 72 22.41 -29.36 3.45
CA CYS A 72 21.38 -30.27 3.96
C CYS A 72 21.55 -31.64 3.30
N GLU A 73 21.81 -32.68 4.06
CA GLU A 73 22.03 -34.08 3.56
C GLU A 73 20.84 -34.65 2.79
N ASN A 74 19.65 -34.01 2.96
CA ASN A 74 18.43 -34.45 2.32
C ASN A 74 18.34 -34.02 0.84
N TYR A 75 19.20 -33.11 0.39
CA TYR A 75 19.10 -32.56 -0.98
C TYR A 75 20.35 -32.90 -1.80
N GLN A 76 20.10 -33.31 -3.03
CA GLN A 76 21.13 -33.54 -4.04
C GLN A 76 21.06 -32.45 -5.12
N LEU A 77 22.18 -31.78 -5.37
CA LEU A 77 22.33 -30.86 -6.48
C LEU A 77 22.16 -31.59 -7.81
N LEU A 78 21.24 -31.18 -8.64
CA LEU A 78 20.99 -31.73 -9.97
C LEU A 78 21.64 -30.91 -11.08
N LYS A 79 21.36 -29.60 -11.10
CA LYS A 79 21.71 -28.70 -12.21
C LYS A 79 21.73 -27.27 -11.75
N GLY A 80 22.68 -26.49 -12.28
CA GLY A 80 22.68 -25.04 -12.21
C GLY A 80 22.76 -24.45 -13.61
N ALA A 81 22.11 -23.32 -13.85
CA ALA A 81 22.21 -22.56 -15.09
C ALA A 81 21.98 -21.06 -14.83
N SER A 82 22.45 -20.25 -15.76
CA SER A 82 22.15 -18.82 -15.81
C SER A 82 21.58 -18.50 -17.18
N ARG A 83 20.49 -17.74 -17.21
CA ARG A 83 19.84 -17.33 -18.47
C ARG A 83 19.24 -15.93 -18.29
N GLU A 84 19.55 -15.01 -19.20
CA GLU A 84 18.95 -13.67 -19.28
C GLU A 84 19.00 -12.87 -17.95
N GLY A 85 20.13 -12.95 -17.21
CA GLY A 85 20.29 -12.26 -15.93
C GLY A 85 19.67 -12.97 -14.72
N GLU A 86 19.01 -14.10 -14.94
CA GLU A 86 18.50 -14.96 -13.89
C GLU A 86 19.42 -16.15 -13.67
N THR A 87 19.71 -16.48 -12.41
CA THR A 87 20.47 -17.67 -12.04
C THR A 87 19.54 -18.63 -11.31
N PHE A 88 19.58 -19.89 -11.68
CA PHE A 88 18.81 -20.91 -10.97
C PHE A 88 19.60 -22.18 -10.73
N VAL A 89 19.25 -22.91 -9.67
CA VAL A 89 19.84 -24.19 -9.29
C VAL A 89 18.71 -25.12 -8.89
N HIS A 90 18.79 -26.37 -9.38
CA HIS A 90 17.83 -27.42 -9.03
C HIS A 90 18.43 -28.38 -8.01
N PHE A 91 17.62 -28.69 -7.01
CA PHE A 91 17.90 -29.66 -5.97
C PHE A 91 16.81 -30.73 -5.94
N LYS A 92 17.19 -31.97 -5.67
CA LYS A 92 16.25 -33.07 -5.48
C LYS A 92 16.29 -33.52 -4.02
N ASP A 93 15.12 -33.59 -3.38
CA ASP A 93 14.99 -34.25 -2.11
C ASP A 93 15.15 -35.75 -2.31
N VAL A 94 16.12 -36.34 -1.60
CA VAL A 94 16.51 -37.78 -1.76
C VAL A 94 15.48 -38.72 -1.14
N TYR A 95 14.63 -38.25 -0.23
CA TYR A 95 13.63 -39.06 0.45
C TYR A 95 12.27 -39.01 -0.23
N THR A 96 11.82 -37.81 -0.64
CA THR A 96 10.51 -37.63 -1.30
C THR A 96 10.61 -37.75 -2.80
N GLY A 97 11.78 -37.46 -3.38
CA GLY A 97 11.98 -37.37 -4.83
C GLY A 97 11.56 -36.06 -5.43
N GLU A 98 11.03 -35.14 -4.65
CA GLU A 98 10.60 -33.80 -5.07
C GLU A 98 11.79 -32.97 -5.58
N VAL A 99 11.54 -32.15 -6.58
CA VAL A 99 12.56 -31.27 -7.18
C VAL A 99 12.25 -29.83 -6.84
N TYR A 100 13.27 -29.12 -6.37
CA TYR A 100 13.18 -27.71 -6.02
C TYR A 100 14.06 -26.87 -6.95
N GLU A 101 13.52 -25.75 -7.41
CA GLU A 101 14.25 -24.69 -8.12
C GLU A 101 14.51 -23.52 -7.17
N VAL A 102 15.78 -23.24 -6.90
CA VAL A 102 16.20 -21.99 -6.25
C VAL A 102 16.55 -21.01 -7.39
N LYS A 103 15.85 -19.89 -7.46
CA LYS A 103 15.99 -18.90 -8.52
C LYS A 103 16.30 -17.53 -7.95
N SER A 104 17.33 -16.85 -8.49
CA SER A 104 17.49 -15.41 -8.28
C SER A 104 16.72 -14.64 -9.36
N TYR A 105 16.20 -13.49 -8.98
CA TYR A 105 15.57 -12.56 -9.91
C TYR A 105 15.90 -11.13 -9.50
N THR A 106 15.83 -10.20 -10.44
CA THR A 106 15.91 -8.77 -10.17
C THR A 106 14.53 -8.18 -10.20
N TYR A 107 14.30 -7.21 -9.32
CA TYR A 107 13.07 -6.43 -9.29
C TYR A 107 13.39 -4.98 -8.92
N GLU A 108 12.50 -4.08 -9.29
CA GLU A 108 12.62 -2.68 -8.97
C GLU A 108 11.59 -2.35 -7.90
N GLU A 109 12.01 -1.63 -6.87
CA GLU A 109 11.12 -1.10 -5.84
C GLU A 109 11.61 0.27 -5.37
N TYR A 110 10.74 1.03 -4.71
CA TYR A 110 11.13 2.26 -4.05
C TYR A 110 11.98 1.94 -2.82
N GLU A 111 12.89 2.86 -2.49
CA GLU A 111 13.60 2.74 -1.21
C GLU A 111 12.61 2.89 -0.06
N PRO A 112 12.77 2.08 1.01
CA PRO A 112 12.00 2.26 2.23
C PRO A 112 12.21 3.68 2.79
N ASP A 113 11.18 4.22 3.41
CA ASP A 113 11.26 5.48 4.15
C ASP A 113 12.05 5.34 5.45
N GLU A 114 12.09 6.40 6.26
CA GLU A 114 12.83 6.42 7.54
C GLU A 114 12.31 5.40 8.55
N ASP A 115 11.04 5.00 8.45
CA ASP A 115 10.39 4.00 9.30
C ASP A 115 10.57 2.57 8.75
N GLY A 116 11.12 2.42 7.55
CA GLY A 116 11.38 1.15 6.87
C GLY A 116 10.19 0.66 6.03
N ASP A 117 9.18 1.48 5.84
CA ASP A 117 8.02 1.16 5.01
C ASP A 117 8.31 1.49 3.53
N ILE A 118 7.88 0.60 2.64
CA ILE A 118 7.98 0.85 1.19
C ILE A 118 6.83 1.75 0.78
N PRO A 119 7.12 2.97 0.28
CA PRO A 119 6.08 3.91 -0.10
C PRO A 119 5.22 3.36 -1.24
N TYR A 120 3.92 3.50 -1.09
CA TYR A 120 2.93 3.13 -2.10
C TYR A 120 2.45 4.36 -2.87
N PHE A 121 2.59 4.34 -4.19
CA PHE A 121 2.13 5.39 -5.10
C PHE A 121 1.03 4.82 -6.00
N PRO A 122 -0.23 5.20 -5.79
CA PRO A 122 -1.33 4.75 -6.64
C PRO A 122 -1.19 5.29 -8.06
N ASP A 123 -1.53 4.45 -9.05
CA ASP A 123 -1.49 4.82 -10.47
C ASP A 123 -2.89 5.14 -10.99
N TYR A 124 -3.44 6.25 -10.51
CA TYR A 124 -4.75 6.71 -10.91
C TYR A 124 -4.69 7.52 -12.21
N SER A 125 -5.71 7.35 -13.06
CA SER A 125 -5.89 8.23 -14.21
C SER A 125 -6.22 9.66 -13.79
N GLU A 126 -5.95 10.63 -14.66
CA GLU A 126 -6.31 12.05 -14.42
C GLU A 126 -7.81 12.20 -14.14
N GLU A 127 -8.65 11.40 -14.79
CA GLU A 127 -10.09 11.40 -14.57
C GLU A 127 -10.43 10.94 -13.14
N THR A 128 -9.78 9.88 -12.66
CA THR A 128 -9.95 9.40 -11.29
C THR A 128 -9.52 10.45 -10.26
N ILE A 129 -8.35 11.08 -10.46
CA ILE A 129 -7.87 12.18 -9.60
C ILE A 129 -8.87 13.34 -9.57
N LYS A 130 -9.42 13.70 -10.72
CA LYS A 130 -10.44 14.76 -10.81
C LYS A 130 -11.71 14.42 -10.02
N GLU A 131 -12.19 13.19 -10.12
CA GLU A 131 -13.38 12.76 -9.35
C GLU A 131 -13.08 12.67 -7.85
N LEU A 132 -11.87 12.25 -7.43
CA LEU A 132 -11.44 12.28 -6.04
C LEU A 132 -11.46 13.71 -5.49
N ARG A 133 -10.90 14.69 -6.21
CA ARG A 133 -10.92 16.10 -5.80
C ARG A 133 -12.33 16.66 -5.69
N LYS A 134 -13.19 16.31 -6.63
CA LYS A 134 -14.60 16.70 -6.59
C LYS A 134 -15.33 16.09 -5.39
N GLY A 135 -15.10 14.80 -5.12
CA GLY A 135 -15.62 14.13 -3.93
C GLY A 135 -15.14 14.77 -2.65
N LEU A 136 -13.86 15.12 -2.58
CA LEU A 136 -13.24 15.82 -1.46
C LEU A 136 -13.92 17.16 -1.18
N ASP A 137 -14.14 18.01 -2.22
CA ASP A 137 -14.86 19.29 -2.07
C ASP A 137 -16.28 19.08 -1.50
N MET A 138 -17.00 18.09 -2.02
CA MET A 138 -18.33 17.76 -1.50
C MET A 138 -18.32 17.36 -0.03
N ILE A 139 -17.34 16.57 0.40
CA ILE A 139 -17.22 16.10 1.79
C ILE A 139 -16.79 17.26 2.69
N LYS A 140 -15.86 18.12 2.28
CA LYS A 140 -15.47 19.34 3.01
C LYS A 140 -16.67 20.25 3.24
N ARG A 141 -17.48 20.49 2.22
CA ARG A 141 -18.74 21.25 2.35
C ARG A 141 -19.71 20.58 3.33
N ALA A 142 -19.88 19.27 3.23
CA ALA A 142 -20.73 18.51 4.16
C ALA A 142 -20.23 18.62 5.62
N SER A 143 -18.92 18.59 5.86
CA SER A 143 -18.32 18.80 7.18
C SER A 143 -18.69 20.16 7.75
N VAL A 144 -18.60 21.23 6.97
CA VAL A 144 -19.02 22.59 7.40
C VAL A 144 -20.50 22.63 7.80
N TYR A 145 -21.38 22.06 6.95
CA TYR A 145 -22.80 22.00 7.28
C TYR A 145 -23.06 21.21 8.57
N THR A 146 -22.46 20.02 8.70
CA THR A 146 -22.66 19.17 9.88
C THR A 146 -22.27 19.87 11.17
N ARG A 147 -21.11 20.53 11.18
CA ARG A 147 -20.64 21.29 12.36
C ARG A 147 -21.56 22.47 12.70
N ARG A 148 -22.05 23.20 11.70
CA ARG A 148 -22.94 24.35 11.94
C ARG A 148 -24.31 23.90 12.41
N ILE A 149 -24.86 22.83 11.81
CA ILE A 149 -26.15 22.26 12.24
C ILE A 149 -26.04 21.74 13.67
N ASP A 150 -24.94 21.06 14.04
CA ASP A 150 -24.73 20.59 15.41
C ASP A 150 -24.78 21.75 16.40
N GLN A 151 -24.10 22.87 16.14
CA GLN A 151 -24.08 24.05 17.00
C GLN A 151 -25.44 24.75 17.10
N LEU A 152 -26.22 24.74 16.02
CA LEU A 152 -27.59 25.24 16.04
C LEU A 152 -28.51 24.37 16.92
N ILE A 153 -28.41 23.04 16.78
CA ILE A 153 -29.26 22.09 17.52
C ILE A 153 -28.98 22.13 19.02
N ILE A 154 -27.70 22.26 19.43
CA ILE A 154 -27.33 22.34 20.86
C ILE A 154 -27.50 23.74 21.43
N GLY A 155 -27.92 24.70 20.62
CA GLY A 155 -28.23 26.07 21.08
C GLY A 155 -27.00 26.98 21.22
N GLU A 156 -25.83 26.61 20.71
CA GLU A 156 -24.64 27.48 20.67
C GLU A 156 -24.73 28.56 19.60
N ASP A 157 -25.42 28.27 18.48
CA ASP A 157 -25.74 29.25 17.47
C ASP A 157 -27.22 29.66 17.54
N SER A 158 -27.49 30.94 17.40
CA SER A 158 -28.83 31.44 17.03
C SER A 158 -29.02 31.25 15.52
N GLU A 159 -30.26 31.32 15.05
CA GLU A 159 -30.56 31.21 13.61
C GLU A 159 -29.78 32.24 12.79
N GLU A 160 -29.65 33.49 13.27
CA GLU A 160 -28.89 34.54 12.59
C GLU A 160 -27.38 34.22 12.55
N THR A 161 -26.78 33.79 13.68
CA THR A 161 -25.36 33.42 13.75
C THR A 161 -25.05 32.18 12.93
N PHE A 162 -25.95 31.21 12.89
CA PHE A 162 -25.84 30.04 12.05
C PHE A 162 -25.68 30.42 10.57
N HIS A 163 -26.61 31.22 10.01
CA HIS A 163 -26.54 31.63 8.61
C HIS A 163 -25.28 32.43 8.28
N LYS A 164 -24.87 33.33 9.18
CA LYS A 164 -23.67 34.14 9.00
C LYS A 164 -22.41 33.27 8.95
N ARG A 165 -22.22 32.45 9.99
CA ARG A 165 -21.02 31.57 10.13
C ARG A 165 -20.96 30.48 9.06
N LEU A 166 -22.11 29.94 8.66
CA LEU A 166 -22.18 28.97 7.55
C LEU A 166 -21.68 29.60 6.26
N LYS A 167 -22.17 30.81 5.93
CA LYS A 167 -21.74 31.51 4.72
C LYS A 167 -20.25 31.86 4.73
N GLU A 168 -19.73 32.32 5.88
CA GLU A 168 -18.32 32.63 6.05
C GLU A 168 -17.45 31.37 5.83
N LYS A 169 -17.79 30.24 6.44
CA LYS A 169 -17.02 28.99 6.32
C LYS A 169 -17.09 28.37 4.91
N LEU A 170 -18.23 28.45 4.23
CA LEU A 170 -18.33 28.00 2.83
C LEU A 170 -17.50 28.87 1.89
N LYS A 171 -17.40 30.18 2.18
CA LYS A 171 -16.56 31.09 1.39
C LYS A 171 -15.07 30.81 1.62
N GLU A 172 -14.64 30.54 2.85
CA GLU A 172 -13.25 30.14 3.16
C GLU A 172 -12.82 28.91 2.33
N LEU A 173 -13.71 27.90 2.20
CA LEU A 173 -13.44 26.72 1.37
C LEU A 173 -13.35 27.00 -0.15
N GLU A 174 -13.93 28.09 -0.63
CA GLU A 174 -13.86 28.47 -2.05
C GLU A 174 -12.57 29.27 -2.37
N GLU A 175 -11.87 29.75 -1.33
CA GLU A 175 -10.64 30.54 -1.45
C GLU A 175 -9.37 29.69 -1.25
N GLU A 176 -9.49 28.41 -0.77
CA GLU A 176 -8.42 27.40 -0.65
C GLU A 176 -8.17 26.69 -2.00
#